data_a87ad90e847b1ff7b2eaf7bc2a85d313
#
_entry.id   a87ad90e847b1ff7b2eaf7bc2a85d313
#
_cell.length_a   1.000
_cell.length_b   1.000
_cell.length_c   1.000
_cell.angle_alpha   90.00
_cell.angle_beta   90.00
_cell.angle_gamma   90.00
#
_symmetry.space_group_name_H-M   'P 1'
#
loop_
_entity.id
_entity.type
_entity.pdbx_description
1 polymer ?
#
loop_
_entity_poly.entity_id
_entity_poly.type
_entity_poly.pdbx_seq_one_letter_code
_entity_poly.pdbx_strand_id
1 'polypeptide(L)'
;MIFHEVDDVDHWLTSPKREEVFGPLVITIRTFVDPDTPNRVGLLAEIPDMDAYREVMASDAAADAMKTDGVRPETLVVLVES
;
A
#
# COMPACT_ATOMS: atom_id res chain seq x y z
N MET A 1 5.95 0.04 -7.81
CA MET A 1 4.77 -0.84 -7.89
C MET A 1 4.78 -1.79 -6.69
N ILE A 2 3.65 -1.93 -6.03
CA ILE A 2 3.54 -2.69 -4.80
C ILE A 2 2.44 -3.73 -4.95
N PHE A 3 2.74 -4.98 -4.64
CA PHE A 3 1.75 -6.07 -4.66
C PHE A 3 1.64 -6.66 -3.26
N HIS A 4 0.42 -7.02 -2.86
CA HIS A 4 0.19 -7.73 -1.59
C HIS A 4 -1.19 -8.38 -1.59
N GLU A 5 -1.46 -9.16 -0.54
CA GLU A 5 -2.78 -9.71 -0.29
C GLU A 5 -3.44 -8.95 0.85
N VAL A 6 -4.76 -8.87 0.81
CA VAL A 6 -5.58 -8.25 1.85
C VAL A 6 -6.71 -9.19 2.26
N ASP A 7 -7.25 -8.98 3.45
CA ASP A 7 -8.35 -9.81 3.97
C ASP A 7 -9.68 -9.47 3.29
N ASP A 8 -9.91 -8.17 2.99
CA ASP A 8 -11.14 -7.68 2.38
C ASP A 8 -10.79 -6.55 1.40
N VAL A 9 -10.96 -6.80 0.11
CA VAL A 9 -10.63 -5.84 -0.95
C VAL A 9 -11.48 -4.58 -0.87
N ASP A 10 -12.79 -4.69 -0.62
CA ASP A 10 -13.66 -3.53 -0.53
C ASP A 10 -13.28 -2.62 0.63
N HIS A 11 -12.95 -3.20 1.78
CA HIS A 11 -12.46 -2.46 2.94
C HIS A 11 -11.15 -1.75 2.61
N TRP A 12 -10.22 -2.44 1.97
CA TRP A 12 -8.92 -1.87 1.57
C TRP A 12 -9.09 -0.71 0.59
N LEU A 13 -9.95 -0.86 -0.41
CA LEU A 13 -10.19 0.18 -1.42
C LEU A 13 -10.79 1.46 -0.83
N THR A 14 -11.64 1.33 0.18
CA THR A 14 -12.38 2.45 0.77
C THR A 14 -11.70 3.05 2.00
N SER A 15 -10.63 2.43 2.50
CA SER A 15 -9.95 2.92 3.70
C SER A 15 -9.21 4.23 3.44
N PRO A 16 -9.32 5.22 4.33
CA PRO A 16 -8.57 6.48 4.22
C PRO A 16 -7.12 6.38 4.72
N LYS A 17 -6.75 5.29 5.38
CA LYS A 17 -5.45 5.15 6.07
C LYS A 17 -4.27 5.28 5.13
N ARG A 18 -4.37 4.73 3.94
CA ARG A 18 -3.30 4.82 2.93
C ARG A 18 -2.96 6.27 2.61
N GLU A 19 -3.98 7.09 2.40
CA GLU A 19 -3.78 8.50 2.07
C GLU A 19 -3.34 9.32 3.28
N GLU A 20 -3.84 9.02 4.47
CA GLU A 20 -3.43 9.67 5.72
C GLU A 20 -1.94 9.47 6.00
N VAL A 21 -1.43 8.25 5.80
CA VAL A 21 -0.04 7.89 6.12
C VAL A 21 0.91 8.23 4.98
N PHE A 22 0.54 7.93 3.74
CA PHE A 22 1.44 8.02 2.58
C PHE A 22 1.14 9.19 1.66
N GLY A 23 -0.03 9.83 1.75
CA GLY A 23 -0.41 10.93 0.87
C GLY A 23 0.62 12.04 0.75
N PRO A 24 1.23 12.51 1.86
CA PRO A 24 2.26 13.56 1.79
C PRO A 24 3.55 13.15 1.06
N LEU A 25 3.77 11.84 0.86
CA LEU A 25 5.00 11.29 0.29
C LEU A 25 4.88 10.93 -1.18
N VAL A 26 3.67 10.92 -1.73
CA VAL A 26 3.42 10.45 -3.09
C VAL A 26 2.75 11.53 -3.92
N ILE A 27 3.06 11.54 -5.22
CA ILE A 27 2.41 12.44 -6.18
C ILE A 27 1.07 11.86 -6.61
N THR A 28 1.06 10.57 -6.96
CA THR A 28 -0.15 9.85 -7.38
C THR A 28 -0.14 8.43 -6.85
N ILE A 29 -1.33 7.91 -6.58
CA ILE A 29 -1.53 6.49 -6.26
C ILE A 29 -2.65 5.95 -7.15
N ARG A 30 -2.38 4.83 -7.81
CA ARG A 30 -3.39 4.07 -8.56
C ARG A 30 -3.51 2.69 -7.93
N THR A 31 -4.75 2.23 -7.76
CA THR A 31 -5.03 0.93 -7.16
C THR A 31 -5.53 -0.06 -8.20
N PHE A 32 -5.13 -1.32 -8.02
CA PHE A 32 -5.49 -2.41 -8.92
C PHE A 32 -5.96 -3.60 -8.10
N VAL A 33 -6.92 -4.34 -8.65
CA VAL A 33 -7.40 -5.58 -8.05
C VAL A 33 -7.20 -6.71 -9.05
N ASP A 34 -6.93 -7.92 -8.55
CA ASP A 34 -6.82 -9.10 -9.38
C ASP A 34 -8.22 -9.70 -9.58
N PRO A 35 -8.76 -9.73 -10.81
CA PRO A 35 -10.11 -10.24 -11.04
C PRO A 35 -10.24 -11.75 -10.83
N ASP A 36 -9.12 -12.47 -10.85
CA ASP A 36 -9.10 -13.92 -10.71
C ASP A 36 -8.77 -14.39 -9.30
N THR A 37 -8.08 -13.54 -8.52
CA THR A 37 -7.68 -13.84 -7.14
C THR A 37 -8.18 -12.72 -6.23
N PRO A 38 -9.34 -12.88 -5.57
CA PRO A 38 -10.06 -11.80 -4.90
C PRO A 38 -9.30 -11.05 -3.80
N ASN A 39 -8.29 -11.68 -3.20
CA ASN A 39 -7.53 -11.07 -2.10
C ASN A 39 -6.23 -10.41 -2.56
N ARG A 40 -5.90 -10.52 -3.85
CA ARG A 40 -4.66 -9.99 -4.39
C ARG A 40 -4.87 -8.60 -5.00
N VAL A 41 -4.04 -7.65 -4.57
CA VAL A 41 -4.16 -6.26 -4.99
C VAL A 41 -2.80 -5.67 -5.33
N GLY A 42 -2.81 -4.53 -5.99
CA GLY A 42 -1.60 -3.80 -6.34
C GLY A 42 -1.78 -2.30 -6.25
N LEU A 43 -0.65 -1.61 -6.13
CA LEU A 43 -0.56 -0.16 -6.12
C LEU A 43 0.53 0.29 -7.09
N LEU A 44 0.23 1.32 -7.85
CA LEU A 44 1.25 2.06 -8.60
C LEU A 44 1.32 3.46 -7.99
N ALA A 45 2.46 3.81 -7.41
CA ALA A 45 2.66 5.09 -6.74
C ALA A 45 3.88 5.81 -7.31
N GLU A 46 3.75 7.11 -7.52
CA GLU A 46 4.89 7.97 -7.83
C GLU A 46 5.43 8.54 -6.53
N ILE A 47 6.65 8.14 -6.17
CA ILE A 47 7.28 8.49 -4.89
C ILE A 47 8.55 9.29 -5.19
N PRO A 48 8.55 10.62 -4.96
CA PRO A 48 9.71 11.46 -5.27
C PRO A 48 10.90 11.25 -4.33
N ASP A 49 10.64 10.80 -3.10
CA ASP A 49 11.68 10.57 -2.08
C ASP A 49 11.51 9.18 -1.46
N MET A 50 12.29 8.23 -1.97
CA MET A 50 12.25 6.84 -1.49
C MET A 50 12.79 6.69 -0.07
N ASP A 51 13.71 7.53 0.36
CA ASP A 51 14.24 7.48 1.72
C ASP A 51 13.16 7.86 2.74
N ALA A 52 12.41 8.93 2.46
CA ALA A 52 11.26 9.32 3.29
C ALA A 52 10.20 8.23 3.31
N TYR A 53 9.92 7.59 2.17
CA TYR A 53 8.98 6.49 2.07
C TYR A 53 9.40 5.30 2.95
N ARG A 54 10.67 4.92 2.90
CA ARG A 54 11.21 3.82 3.72
C ARG A 54 11.09 4.12 5.21
N GLU A 55 11.36 5.36 5.61
CA GLU A 55 11.21 5.78 7.02
C GLU A 55 9.76 5.64 7.48
N VAL A 56 8.80 6.06 6.67
CA VAL A 56 7.38 5.94 7.00
C VAL A 56 6.96 4.47 7.05
N MET A 57 7.42 3.65 6.12
CA MET A 57 7.13 2.20 6.11
C MET A 57 7.63 1.49 7.36
N ALA A 58 8.70 1.99 7.97
CA ALA A 58 9.25 1.45 9.22
C ALA A 58 8.56 2.02 10.47
N SER A 59 7.63 2.96 10.32
CA SER A 59 6.97 3.60 11.44
C SER A 59 5.80 2.77 12.00
N ASP A 60 5.44 3.05 13.25
CA ASP A 60 4.28 2.44 13.89
C ASP A 60 2.97 2.85 13.19
N ALA A 61 2.91 4.08 12.68
CA ALA A 61 1.74 4.57 11.94
C ALA A 61 1.47 3.73 10.68
N ALA A 62 2.52 3.37 9.95
CA ALA A 62 2.38 2.51 8.78
C ALA A 62 1.96 1.09 9.15
N ALA A 63 2.54 0.54 10.22
CA ALA A 63 2.17 -0.79 10.72
C ALA A 63 0.69 -0.82 11.14
N ASP A 64 0.23 0.19 11.87
CA ASP A 64 -1.17 0.31 12.28
C ASP A 64 -2.11 0.47 11.08
N ALA A 65 -1.72 1.25 10.08
CA ALA A 65 -2.50 1.44 8.87
C ALA A 65 -2.67 0.11 8.10
N MET A 66 -1.59 -0.64 7.94
CA MET A 66 -1.63 -1.94 7.27
C MET A 66 -2.51 -2.93 8.04
N LYS A 67 -2.42 -2.95 9.36
CA LYS A 67 -3.26 -3.81 10.20
C LYS A 67 -4.74 -3.43 10.07
N THR A 68 -5.06 -2.15 10.11
CA THR A 68 -6.42 -1.64 9.97
C THR A 68 -7.01 -2.00 8.61
N ASP A 69 -6.21 -1.92 7.56
CA ASP A 69 -6.63 -2.20 6.18
C ASP A 69 -6.64 -3.70 5.83
N GLY A 70 -6.19 -4.55 6.75
CA GLY A 70 -6.15 -5.99 6.53
C GLY A 70 -5.06 -6.43 5.57
N VAL A 71 -4.00 -5.65 5.43
CA VAL A 71 -2.85 -6.01 4.58
C VAL A 71 -2.05 -7.13 5.25
N ARG A 72 -1.70 -8.15 4.46
CA ARG A 72 -0.87 -9.27 4.91
C ARG A 72 0.59 -8.95 4.62
N PRO A 73 1.38 -8.49 5.62
CA PRO A 73 2.72 -7.96 5.37
C PRO A 73 3.71 -8.98 4.80
N GLU A 74 3.51 -10.26 5.07
CA GLU A 74 4.34 -11.34 4.54
C GLU A 74 4.19 -11.54 3.03
N THR A 75 3.13 -10.97 2.44
CA THR A 75 2.87 -11.05 0.99
C THR A 75 3.36 -9.83 0.23
N LEU A 76 3.88 -8.83 0.93
CA LEU A 76 4.25 -7.55 0.34
C LEU A 76 5.46 -7.68 -0.59
N VAL A 77 5.30 -7.23 -1.83
CA VAL A 77 6.37 -7.16 -2.83
C VAL A 77 6.45 -5.73 -3.35
N VAL A 78 7.62 -5.12 -3.28
CA VAL A 78 7.87 -3.77 -3.77
C VAL A 78 8.83 -3.84 -4.96
N LEU A 79 8.39 -3.29 -6.10
CA LEU A 79 9.21 -3.17 -7.29
C LEU A 79 9.41 -1.69 -7.60
N VAL A 80 10.63 -1.30 -7.90
CA VAL A 80 10.96 0.07 -8.28
C VAL A 80 11.35 0.11 -9.76
N GLU A 81 11.04 1.22 -10.41
CA GLU A 81 11.45 1.44 -11.80
C GLU A 81 12.97 1.54 -11.88
N SER A 82 13.55 0.86 -12.83
CA SER A 82 14.99 0.87 -13.06
C SER A 82 15.40 1.75 -14.23
#